data_017f2c4006a39809cbf158065f97c382
#
_entry.id   017f2c4006a39809cbf158065f97c382
#
_cell.length_a   1.000
_cell.length_b   1.000
_cell.length_c   1.000
_cell.angle_alpha   90.00
_cell.angle_beta   90.00
_cell.angle_gamma   90.00
#
_symmetry.space_group_name_H-M   'P 1'
#
loop_
_entity.id
_entity.type
_entity.pdbx_description
1 polymer ?
#
loop_
_entity_poly.entity_id
_entity_poly.type
_entity_poly.pdbx_seq_one_letter_code
_entity_poly.pdbx_strand_id
1 'polypeptide(L)'
;MSEARPANHFPWQLPRQVVDDLAGIGVIPSFPRNTVIIHEGEPGDSMYIVLSGRVRVFLADHDGKEVLLNEHGPGEHLGEMMLDRGPRSASVITLEPSRFSVVSRDEFEAYLSTHPDAASALIGMLMGRVRALTRTVG
;
A
#
# COMPACT_ATOMS: atom_id res chain seq x y z
N MET A 1 -10.90 18.66 12.95
CA MET A 1 -10.72 17.98 13.03
C MET A 1 -10.26 17.21 12.62
N SER A 2 -9.90 17.10 12.60
CA SER A 2 -9.54 16.28 12.19
C SER A 2 -9.98 15.40 12.18
N GLU A 3 -10.36 15.46 11.84
CA GLU A 3 -10.73 14.43 11.87
C GLU A 3 -10.15 13.48 12.36
N ALA A 4 -10.67 13.05 13.07
CA ALA A 4 -10.16 11.84 13.59
C ALA A 4 -9.83 10.93 12.45
N ARG A 5 -8.71 10.26 12.54
CA ARG A 5 -8.34 9.29 11.53
C ARG A 5 -9.29 8.11 11.59
N PRO A 6 -9.63 7.51 10.46
CA PRO A 6 -10.47 6.32 10.46
C PRO A 6 -9.88 5.23 11.35
N ALA A 7 -10.75 4.43 11.93
CA ALA A 7 -10.30 3.32 12.75
C ALA A 7 -9.37 2.37 12.01
N ASN A 8 -9.50 2.31 10.69
CA ASN A 8 -8.66 1.46 9.85
C ASN A 8 -7.41 2.16 9.35
N HIS A 9 -7.10 3.34 9.88
CA HIS A 9 -5.84 3.98 9.56
C HIS A 9 -4.74 3.30 10.35
N PHE A 10 -3.74 2.82 9.65
CA PHE A 10 -2.64 2.08 10.27
C PHE A 10 -1.38 2.91 10.28
N PRO A 11 -0.56 2.79 11.35
CA PRO A 11 0.74 3.47 11.39
C PRO A 11 1.76 2.79 10.49
N TRP A 12 1.33 1.99 9.54
CA TRP A 12 2.18 1.20 8.67
C TRP A 12 2.40 1.90 7.35
N GLN A 13 2.65 3.18 7.42
CA GLN A 13 3.02 3.99 6.29
C GLN A 13 4.45 4.46 6.45
N LEU A 14 5.16 4.52 5.34
CA LEU A 14 6.49 5.07 5.32
C LEU A 14 6.45 6.57 5.62
N PRO A 15 7.56 7.16 6.10
CA PRO A 15 7.60 8.59 6.33
C PRO A 15 7.23 9.38 5.08
N ARG A 16 6.64 10.54 5.29
CA ARG A 16 6.14 11.38 4.20
C ARG A 16 7.21 11.68 3.16
N GLN A 17 8.42 11.99 3.61
CA GLN A 17 9.52 12.33 2.71
C GLN A 17 9.84 11.15 1.78
N VAL A 18 9.83 9.93 2.32
CA VAL A 18 10.10 8.73 1.55
C VAL A 18 9.01 8.53 0.49
N VAL A 19 7.76 8.70 0.89
CA VAL A 19 6.63 8.56 -0.03
C VAL A 19 6.70 9.60 -1.14
N ASP A 20 7.02 10.85 -0.78
CA ASP A 20 7.14 11.92 -1.77
C ASP A 20 8.26 11.63 -2.77
N ASP A 21 9.41 11.14 -2.28
CA ASP A 21 10.52 10.78 -3.16
C ASP A 21 10.11 9.68 -4.14
N LEU A 22 9.48 8.63 -3.61
CA LEU A 22 9.04 7.50 -4.44
C LEU A 22 7.98 7.91 -5.44
N ALA A 23 7.08 8.81 -5.06
CA ALA A 23 6.04 9.28 -5.95
C ALA A 23 6.60 9.96 -7.19
N GLY A 24 7.79 10.53 -7.10
CA GLY A 24 8.46 11.17 -8.24
C GLY A 24 9.15 10.19 -9.17
N ILE A 25 9.23 8.91 -8.82
CA ILE A 25 9.98 7.92 -9.60
C ILE A 25 9.07 7.15 -10.56
N GLY A 26 7.85 6.81 -10.11
CA GLY A 26 6.98 5.88 -10.83
C GLY A 26 6.25 6.50 -12.01
N VAL A 27 5.61 5.64 -12.79
CA VAL A 27 4.68 6.08 -13.83
C VAL A 27 3.34 6.44 -13.18
N ILE A 28 2.56 7.30 -13.85
CA ILE A 28 1.35 7.86 -13.23
C ILE A 28 0.13 7.52 -14.07
N PRO A 29 -0.46 6.32 -13.89
CA PRO A 29 -1.71 5.98 -14.53
C PRO A 29 -2.91 6.58 -13.80
N SER A 30 -4.01 6.73 -14.54
CA SER A 30 -5.31 7.11 -14.00
C SER A 30 -6.29 5.98 -14.22
N PHE A 31 -7.19 5.81 -13.26
CA PHE A 31 -8.20 4.76 -13.33
C PHE A 31 -9.57 5.35 -13.01
N PRO A 32 -10.61 4.89 -13.69
CA PRO A 32 -11.95 5.30 -13.31
C PRO A 32 -12.37 4.65 -12.00
N ARG A 33 -13.47 5.12 -11.46
CA ARG A 33 -14.13 4.55 -10.30
C ARG A 33 -14.46 3.08 -10.53
N ASN A 34 -14.46 2.30 -9.44
CA ASN A 34 -14.83 0.88 -9.43
C ASN A 34 -13.93 0.01 -10.28
N THR A 35 -12.64 0.33 -10.33
CA THR A 35 -11.65 -0.44 -11.07
C THR A 35 -10.79 -1.21 -10.09
N VAL A 36 -10.68 -2.52 -10.28
CA VAL A 36 -9.77 -3.36 -9.49
C VAL A 36 -8.37 -3.19 -10.08
N ILE A 37 -7.47 -2.58 -9.31
CA ILE A 37 -6.12 -2.30 -9.79
C ILE A 37 -5.11 -3.32 -9.30
N ILE A 38 -5.43 -4.04 -8.24
CA ILE A 38 -4.61 -5.13 -7.69
C ILE A 38 -5.55 -6.29 -7.39
N HIS A 39 -5.15 -7.49 -7.80
CA HIS A 39 -5.94 -8.71 -7.62
C HIS A 39 -5.22 -9.63 -6.65
N GLU A 40 -5.89 -10.02 -5.58
CA GLU A 40 -5.39 -10.99 -4.62
C GLU A 40 -4.94 -12.26 -5.33
N GLY A 41 -3.78 -12.77 -4.94
CA GLY A 41 -3.27 -14.02 -5.47
C GLY A 41 -2.44 -13.88 -6.74
N GLU A 42 -2.53 -12.76 -7.44
CA GLU A 42 -1.74 -12.54 -8.66
C GLU A 42 -0.34 -12.08 -8.31
N PRO A 43 0.64 -12.35 -9.18
CA PRO A 43 1.98 -11.83 -8.96
C PRO A 43 1.96 -10.30 -8.95
N GLY A 44 2.76 -9.71 -8.07
CA GLY A 44 2.88 -8.26 -8.00
C GLY A 44 4.33 -7.85 -8.02
N ASP A 45 4.63 -6.79 -8.77
CA ASP A 45 6.00 -6.30 -8.93
C ASP A 45 6.11 -4.79 -8.71
N SER A 46 5.08 -4.19 -8.10
CA SER A 46 5.06 -2.74 -7.93
C SER A 46 4.28 -2.36 -6.69
N MET A 47 4.59 -1.17 -6.17
CA MET A 47 3.78 -0.53 -5.14
C MET A 47 3.07 0.67 -5.74
N TYR A 48 1.99 1.06 -5.11
CA TYR A 48 1.15 2.17 -5.56
C TYR A 48 1.16 3.26 -4.50
N ILE A 49 1.33 4.51 -4.92
CA ILE A 49 1.17 5.67 -4.06
C ILE A 49 -0.05 6.42 -4.57
N VAL A 50 -1.02 6.66 -3.71
CA VAL A 50 -2.23 7.37 -4.10
C VAL A 50 -1.91 8.85 -4.24
N LEU A 51 -2.07 9.40 -5.45
CA LEU A 51 -1.88 10.83 -5.69
C LEU A 51 -3.20 11.58 -5.55
N SER A 52 -4.28 10.98 -6.03
CA SER A 52 -5.63 11.50 -5.87
C SER A 52 -6.61 10.34 -5.90
N GLY A 53 -7.77 10.53 -5.28
CA GLY A 53 -8.79 9.51 -5.22
C GLY A 53 -8.75 8.71 -3.93
N ARG A 54 -9.45 7.59 -3.92
CA ARG A 54 -9.52 6.69 -2.76
C ARG A 54 -9.67 5.25 -3.24
N VAL A 55 -9.12 4.34 -2.47
CA VAL A 55 -9.18 2.91 -2.76
C VAL A 55 -9.64 2.15 -1.52
N ARG A 56 -10.19 0.97 -1.76
CA ARG A 56 -10.55 0.00 -0.73
C ARG A 56 -9.69 -1.24 -0.90
N VAL A 57 -9.12 -1.72 0.20
CA VAL A 57 -8.35 -2.96 0.25
C VAL A 57 -9.24 -4.03 0.86
N PHE A 58 -9.36 -5.18 0.20
CA PHE A 58 -10.27 -6.21 0.64
C PHE A 58 -9.74 -7.60 0.30
N LEU A 59 -10.27 -8.59 1.01
CA LEU A 59 -10.07 -10.01 0.72
C LEU A 59 -11.41 -10.61 0.31
N ALA A 60 -11.39 -11.63 -0.54
CA ALA A 60 -12.54 -12.48 -0.73
C ALA A 60 -12.40 -13.67 0.21
N ASP A 61 -13.43 -13.93 1.04
CA ASP A 61 -13.41 -15.12 1.88
C ASP A 61 -13.76 -16.34 1.03
N HIS A 62 -13.76 -17.55 1.64
CA HIS A 62 -14.00 -18.77 0.88
C HIS A 62 -15.45 -18.90 0.40
N ASP A 63 -16.37 -18.04 0.86
CA ASP A 63 -17.74 -17.95 0.33
C ASP A 63 -17.85 -16.88 -0.76
N GLY A 64 -16.75 -16.21 -1.10
CA GLY A 64 -16.74 -15.16 -2.10
C GLY A 64 -17.15 -13.79 -1.60
N LYS A 65 -17.41 -13.64 -0.29
CA LYS A 65 -17.76 -12.35 0.28
C LYS A 65 -16.53 -11.50 0.50
N GLU A 66 -16.68 -10.19 0.27
CA GLU A 66 -15.61 -9.25 0.53
C GLU A 66 -15.44 -9.03 2.03
N VAL A 67 -14.21 -9.08 2.48
CA VAL A 67 -13.84 -8.70 3.83
C VAL A 67 -13.01 -7.43 3.71
N LEU A 68 -13.55 -6.30 4.15
CA LEU A 68 -12.86 -5.02 4.08
C LEU A 68 -11.68 -5.04 5.05
N LEU A 69 -10.49 -4.73 4.53
CA LEU A 69 -9.30 -4.60 5.37
C LEU A 69 -9.07 -3.14 5.76
N ASN A 70 -9.02 -2.24 4.77
CA ASN A 70 -8.93 -0.82 5.07
C ASN A 70 -9.15 -0.01 3.79
N GLU A 71 -9.04 1.31 3.91
CA GLU A 71 -9.10 2.24 2.79
C GLU A 71 -7.88 3.15 2.84
N HIS A 72 -7.48 3.64 1.66
CA HIS A 72 -6.37 4.57 1.54
C HIS A 72 -6.76 5.75 0.68
N GLY A 73 -6.18 6.90 0.98
CA GLY A 73 -6.36 8.14 0.24
C GLY A 73 -5.03 8.77 -0.12
N PRO A 74 -5.06 10.01 -0.62
CA PRO A 74 -3.86 10.68 -1.12
C PRO A 74 -2.72 10.71 -0.11
N GLY A 75 -1.53 10.43 -0.60
CA GLY A 75 -0.31 10.42 0.20
C GLY A 75 -0.01 9.07 0.84
N GLU A 76 -0.90 8.10 0.74
CA GLU A 76 -0.70 6.77 1.32
C GLU A 76 -0.25 5.79 0.24
N HIS A 77 0.50 4.77 0.67
CA HIS A 77 1.00 3.75 -0.25
C HIS A 77 0.39 2.39 0.07
N LEU A 78 0.43 1.53 -0.93
CA LEU A 78 -0.03 0.14 -0.80
C LEU A 78 0.76 -0.74 -1.75
N GLY A 79 0.79 -2.03 -1.45
CA GLY A 79 1.49 -2.98 -2.31
C GLY A 79 2.97 -3.12 -2.03
N GLU A 80 3.49 -2.52 -0.95
CA GLU A 80 4.91 -2.58 -0.61
C GLU A 80 5.37 -4.00 -0.27
N MET A 81 4.44 -4.91 0.04
CA MET A 81 4.78 -6.31 0.32
C MET A 81 5.35 -7.03 -0.90
N MET A 82 5.28 -6.43 -2.08
CA MET A 82 5.82 -7.04 -3.31
C MET A 82 7.33 -7.31 -3.25
N LEU A 83 8.01 -6.75 -2.24
CA LEU A 83 9.44 -7.01 -2.06
C LEU A 83 9.73 -8.46 -1.69
N ASP A 84 8.79 -9.17 -1.10
CA ASP A 84 8.98 -10.57 -0.76
C ASP A 84 8.75 -11.52 -1.94
N ARG A 85 8.37 -10.96 -3.10
CA ARG A 85 8.14 -11.69 -4.35
C ARG A 85 7.01 -12.71 -4.26
N GLY A 86 6.20 -12.61 -3.21
CA GLY A 86 5.02 -13.44 -3.07
C GLY A 86 3.84 -12.87 -3.86
N PRO A 87 2.73 -13.61 -3.89
CA PRO A 87 1.52 -13.11 -4.55
C PRO A 87 0.91 -11.95 -3.77
N ARG A 88 0.07 -11.18 -4.45
CA ARG A 88 -0.67 -10.09 -3.80
C ARG A 88 -1.50 -10.65 -2.66
N SER A 89 -1.39 -10.02 -1.49
CA SER A 89 -2.07 -10.47 -0.28
C SER A 89 -3.53 -10.03 -0.21
N ALA A 90 -3.93 -9.07 -1.02
CA ALA A 90 -5.28 -8.54 -1.01
C ALA A 90 -5.59 -7.90 -2.37
N SER A 91 -6.86 -7.64 -2.60
CA SER A 91 -7.32 -6.91 -3.77
C SER A 91 -7.52 -5.44 -3.43
N VAL A 92 -7.44 -4.58 -4.43
CA VAL A 92 -7.63 -3.14 -4.27
C VAL A 92 -8.53 -2.62 -5.39
N ILE A 93 -9.58 -1.90 -5.00
CA ILE A 93 -10.54 -1.32 -5.95
C ILE A 93 -10.64 0.18 -5.71
N THR A 94 -10.74 0.94 -6.79
CA THR A 94 -10.92 2.39 -6.68
C THR A 94 -12.36 2.69 -6.27
N LEU A 95 -12.52 3.63 -5.35
CA LEU A 95 -13.84 4.10 -4.89
C LEU A 95 -14.28 5.35 -5.64
N GLU A 96 -13.37 6.03 -6.29
CA GLU A 96 -13.60 7.23 -7.10
C GLU A 96 -12.50 7.30 -8.15
N PRO A 97 -12.60 8.18 -9.15
CA PRO A 97 -11.51 8.32 -10.12
C PRO A 97 -10.21 8.61 -9.39
N SER A 98 -9.16 7.88 -9.73
CA SER A 98 -7.93 7.89 -8.95
C SER A 98 -6.71 7.92 -9.85
N ARG A 99 -5.64 8.55 -9.34
CA ARG A 99 -4.32 8.56 -9.96
C ARG A 99 -3.31 8.05 -8.97
N PHE A 100 -2.34 7.32 -9.49
CA PHE A 100 -1.32 6.71 -8.66
C PHE A 100 0.07 6.97 -9.24
N SER A 101 1.09 6.96 -8.38
CA SER A 101 2.44 6.71 -8.83
C SER A 101 2.71 5.22 -8.63
N VAL A 102 3.05 4.52 -9.69
CA VAL A 102 3.30 3.07 -9.64
C VAL A 102 4.80 2.87 -9.72
N VAL A 103 5.39 2.43 -8.62
CA VAL A 103 6.83 2.27 -8.47
C VAL A 103 7.13 0.77 -8.56
N SER A 104 7.99 0.39 -9.51
CA SER A 104 8.34 -1.00 -9.70
C SER A 104 9.20 -1.51 -8.55
N ARG A 105 9.25 -2.85 -8.39
CA ARG A 105 10.13 -3.46 -7.39
C ARG A 105 11.57 -3.02 -7.59
N ASP A 106 12.04 -3.03 -8.83
CA ASP A 106 13.43 -2.65 -9.12
C ASP A 106 13.70 -1.20 -8.75
N GLU A 107 12.76 -0.32 -9.05
CA GLU A 107 12.89 1.10 -8.69
C GLU A 107 12.89 1.28 -7.18
N PHE A 108 12.03 0.55 -6.48
CA PHE A 108 11.96 0.64 -5.03
C PHE A 108 13.24 0.11 -4.39
N GLU A 109 13.73 -1.05 -4.86
CA GLU A 109 14.99 -1.62 -4.35
C GLU A 109 16.16 -0.68 -4.61
N ALA A 110 16.23 -0.08 -5.79
CA ALA A 110 17.28 0.88 -6.12
C ALA A 110 17.23 2.09 -5.19
N TYR A 111 16.03 2.60 -4.92
CA TYR A 111 15.86 3.73 -4.00
C TYR A 111 16.33 3.36 -2.59
N LEU A 112 15.93 2.19 -2.09
CA LEU A 112 16.33 1.76 -0.75
C LEU A 112 17.84 1.56 -0.63
N SER A 113 18.49 1.12 -1.69
CA SER A 113 19.95 0.89 -1.66
C SER A 113 20.72 2.19 -1.55
N THR A 114 20.14 3.31 -1.94
CA THR A 114 20.79 4.62 -1.87
C THR A 114 20.22 5.50 -0.76
N HIS A 115 19.22 5.02 -0.03
CA HIS A 115 18.57 5.76 1.05
C HIS A 115 18.43 4.87 2.29
N PRO A 116 19.54 4.66 3.02
CA PRO A 116 19.52 3.73 4.17
C PRO A 116 18.49 4.11 5.23
N ASP A 117 18.21 5.39 5.41
CA ASP A 117 17.19 5.81 6.38
C ASP A 117 15.80 5.33 5.96
N ALA A 118 15.52 5.33 4.66
CA ALA A 118 14.26 4.81 4.14
C ALA A 118 14.16 3.30 4.34
N ALA A 119 15.26 2.59 4.13
CA ALA A 119 15.30 1.15 4.37
C ALA A 119 15.06 0.84 5.84
N SER A 120 15.68 1.60 6.75
CA SER A 120 15.48 1.43 8.19
C SER A 120 14.02 1.72 8.57
N ALA A 121 13.42 2.74 7.98
CA ALA A 121 12.02 3.08 8.24
C ALA A 121 11.09 1.96 7.78
N LEU A 122 11.38 1.35 6.64
CA LEU A 122 10.59 0.22 6.14
C LEU A 122 10.69 -0.96 7.09
N ILE A 123 11.89 -1.29 7.55
CA ILE A 123 12.09 -2.38 8.51
C ILE A 123 11.31 -2.08 9.78
N GLY A 124 11.40 -0.86 10.30
CA GLY A 124 10.67 -0.48 11.52
C GLY A 124 9.15 -0.61 11.35
N MET A 125 8.64 -0.20 10.20
CA MET A 125 7.22 -0.32 9.89
C MET A 125 6.78 -1.78 9.89
N LEU A 126 7.55 -2.65 9.24
CA LEU A 126 7.22 -4.07 9.17
C LEU A 126 7.33 -4.74 10.53
N MET A 127 8.32 -4.36 11.34
CA MET A 127 8.42 -4.87 12.70
C MET A 127 7.22 -4.46 13.54
N GLY A 128 6.70 -3.25 13.32
CA GLY A 128 5.47 -2.82 13.98
C GLY A 128 4.28 -3.68 13.65
N ARG A 129 4.16 -4.09 12.38
CA ARG A 129 3.11 -5.03 11.97
C ARG A 129 3.24 -6.36 12.67
N VAL A 130 4.47 -6.88 12.75
CA VAL A 130 4.72 -8.17 13.42
C VAL A 130 4.32 -8.09 14.89
N ARG A 131 4.69 -7.00 15.56
CA ARG A 131 4.32 -6.83 16.97
C ARG A 131 2.81 -6.74 17.16
N ALA A 132 2.13 -6.04 16.26
CA ALA A 132 0.68 -5.92 16.33
C ALA A 132 0.01 -7.30 16.19
N LEU A 133 0.49 -8.12 15.26
CA LEU A 133 -0.03 -9.48 15.07
C LEU A 133 0.21 -10.34 16.32
N THR A 134 1.39 -10.22 16.92
CA THR A 134 1.74 -10.98 18.10
C THR A 134 0.83 -10.61 19.27
N ARG A 135 0.57 -9.33 19.47
CA ARG A 135 -0.34 -8.88 20.52
C ARG A 135 -1.77 -9.36 20.30
N THR A 136 -2.18 -9.43 19.04
CA THR A 136 -3.52 -9.89 18.70
C THR A 136 -3.69 -11.37 19.05
N VAL A 137 -2.65 -12.15 18.86
CA VAL A 137 -2.67 -13.59 19.13
C VAL A 137 -2.52 -13.87 20.64
N GLY A 138 -1.65 -13.11 21.28
CA GLY A 138 -1.38 -13.27 22.69
C GLY A 138 -2.45 -12.63 23.53
#